data_e6d6f3ae58fb39eeed15a22ccc891394
#
_entry.id   e6d6f3ae58fb39eeed15a22ccc891394
#
_cell.length_a   1.000
_cell.length_b   1.000
_cell.length_c   1.000
_cell.angle_alpha   90.00
_cell.angle_beta   90.00
_cell.angle_gamma   90.00
#
_symmetry.space_group_name_H-M   'P 1'
#
loop_
_entity.id
_entity.type
_entity.pdbx_description
1 polymer ?
#
loop_
_entity_poly.entity_id
_entity_poly.type
_entity_poly.pdbx_seq_one_letter_code
_entity_poly.pdbx_strand_id
1 'polypeptide(L)'
;TLGIKHNVLNAKNHESEAEVISKAGEKRAVTIATNMAGRGTDIKLGGANNDDTRQREEVLRINGLVVLGSERHESRRIDHQLRGRSGRQGDPGLTQFFVSMEDELMRLFGSERISNMMTKLGWKEGEPIEHKMITNSLENAQKKVESRNFEIRKHLLEYDDVQNKQREIIYKLRNRLLRNSEIDEVLKEIKDDALYSFQ
;
A
#
# COMPACT_ATOMS: atom_id res chain seq x y z
N THR A 1 9.28 5.53 27.95
CA THR A 1 7.89 5.33 27.47
C THR A 1 6.99 6.33 28.17
N LEU A 2 6.20 7.09 27.41
CA LEU A 2 5.32 8.14 27.94
C LEU A 2 4.06 7.59 28.65
N GLY A 3 3.88 6.27 28.74
CA GLY A 3 2.73 5.64 29.40
C GLY A 3 1.36 5.93 28.76
N ILE A 4 1.32 6.35 27.48
CA ILE A 4 0.06 6.64 26.78
C ILE A 4 -0.70 5.34 26.54
N LYS A 5 -1.94 5.26 27.03
CA LYS A 5 -2.84 4.13 26.77
C LYS A 5 -3.17 4.09 25.28
N HIS A 6 -2.96 2.94 24.65
CA HIS A 6 -3.19 2.75 23.22
C HIS A 6 -3.66 1.34 22.90
N ASN A 7 -4.32 1.19 21.76
CA ASN A 7 -4.69 -0.08 21.17
C ASN A 7 -3.75 -0.38 20.00
N VAL A 8 -3.43 -1.66 19.81
CA VAL A 8 -2.58 -2.11 18.68
C VAL A 8 -3.42 -2.89 17.70
N LEU A 9 -3.35 -2.48 16.43
CA LEU A 9 -4.06 -3.11 15.33
C LEU A 9 -3.05 -3.67 14.34
N ASN A 10 -2.96 -4.98 14.25
CA ASN A 10 -2.08 -5.68 13.32
C ASN A 10 -2.80 -6.87 12.68
N ALA A 11 -2.26 -7.36 11.54
CA ALA A 11 -2.85 -8.46 10.79
C ALA A 11 -2.88 -9.83 11.50
N LYS A 12 -2.31 -9.94 12.70
CA LYS A 12 -2.26 -11.20 13.46
C LYS A 12 -3.51 -11.47 14.30
N ASN A 13 -4.29 -10.43 14.62
CA ASN A 13 -5.42 -10.51 15.55
C ASN A 13 -6.73 -10.08 14.88
N HIS A 14 -7.19 -10.86 13.90
CA HIS A 14 -8.42 -10.56 13.14
C HIS A 14 -9.69 -10.50 14.00
N GLU A 15 -9.79 -11.33 15.04
CA GLU A 15 -10.98 -11.36 15.90
C GLU A 15 -11.18 -10.07 16.71
N SER A 16 -10.09 -9.43 17.13
CA SER A 16 -10.15 -8.15 17.87
C SER A 16 -10.13 -6.91 16.95
N GLU A 17 -9.90 -7.08 15.66
CA GLU A 17 -9.76 -5.98 14.71
C GLU A 17 -11.00 -5.10 14.68
N ALA A 18 -12.19 -5.70 14.56
CA ALA A 18 -13.46 -4.98 14.53
C ALA A 18 -13.72 -4.18 15.82
N GLU A 19 -13.40 -4.76 16.97
CA GLU A 19 -13.54 -4.10 18.27
C GLU A 19 -12.58 -2.91 18.40
N VAL A 20 -11.32 -3.07 18.02
CA VAL A 20 -10.33 -1.98 18.07
C VAL A 20 -10.73 -0.85 17.14
N ILE A 21 -11.18 -1.16 15.91
CA ILE A 21 -11.64 -0.15 14.96
C ILE A 21 -12.89 0.57 15.46
N SER A 22 -13.82 -0.14 16.10
CA SER A 22 -15.04 0.46 16.65
C SER A 22 -14.74 1.54 17.69
N LYS A 23 -13.64 1.40 18.42
CA LYS A 23 -13.18 2.34 19.46
C LYS A 23 -12.20 3.40 18.93
N ALA A 24 -11.64 3.22 17.74
CA ALA A 24 -10.58 4.10 17.22
C ALA A 24 -11.04 5.56 16.99
N GLY A 25 -12.35 5.77 16.78
CA GLY A 25 -12.94 7.11 16.62
C GLY A 25 -13.38 7.78 17.92
N GLU A 26 -13.17 7.16 19.08
CA GLU A 26 -13.54 7.72 20.35
C GLU A 26 -12.61 8.88 20.76
N LYS A 27 -13.12 9.80 21.61
CA LYS A 27 -12.33 10.90 22.15
C LYS A 27 -11.15 10.38 22.97
N ARG A 28 -9.95 10.86 22.67
CA ARG A 28 -8.68 10.45 23.31
C ARG A 28 -8.26 8.99 23.05
N ALA A 29 -8.94 8.29 22.13
CA ALA A 29 -8.45 6.98 21.72
C ALA A 29 -7.16 7.13 20.91
N VAL A 30 -6.18 6.27 21.19
CA VAL A 30 -4.94 6.17 20.43
C VAL A 30 -4.86 4.75 19.89
N THR A 31 -4.74 4.62 18.58
CA THR A 31 -4.60 3.33 17.90
C THR A 31 -3.31 3.32 17.08
N ILE A 32 -2.44 2.37 17.36
CA ILE A 32 -1.23 2.11 16.58
C ILE A 32 -1.56 0.99 15.60
N ALA A 33 -1.47 1.26 14.32
CA ALA A 33 -1.87 0.32 13.28
C ALA A 33 -0.81 0.18 12.19
N THR A 34 -0.71 -1.01 11.59
CA THR A 34 -0.01 -1.16 10.32
C THR A 34 -0.85 -0.57 9.18
N ASN A 35 -0.21 -0.18 8.08
CA ASN A 35 -0.88 0.44 6.93
C ASN A 35 -2.01 -0.41 6.32
N MET A 36 -1.93 -1.73 6.46
CA MET A 36 -2.90 -2.70 5.92
C MET A 36 -4.06 -2.99 6.88
N ALA A 37 -3.87 -2.77 8.18
CA ALA A 37 -4.87 -3.07 9.20
C ALA A 37 -6.10 -2.16 9.07
N GLY A 38 -7.28 -2.73 9.23
CA GLY A 38 -8.55 -2.02 9.08
C GLY A 38 -8.86 -1.55 7.65
N ARG A 39 -8.26 -2.14 6.63
CA ARG A 39 -8.55 -1.80 5.24
C ARG A 39 -9.98 -2.18 4.89
N GLY A 40 -10.74 -1.22 4.30
CA GLY A 40 -12.13 -1.43 3.92
C GLY A 40 -13.14 -1.12 5.03
N THR A 41 -12.70 -0.89 6.26
CA THR A 41 -13.56 -0.49 7.39
C THR A 41 -13.57 1.03 7.55
N ASP A 42 -14.73 1.55 7.95
CA ASP A 42 -14.91 2.98 8.26
C ASP A 42 -14.74 3.22 9.76
N ILE A 43 -13.97 4.28 10.10
CA ILE A 43 -13.79 4.71 11.49
C ILE A 43 -14.84 5.76 11.79
N LYS A 44 -15.86 5.37 12.58
CA LYS A 44 -16.92 6.27 12.98
C LYS A 44 -16.46 7.16 14.14
N LEU A 45 -16.60 8.47 14.00
CA LEU A 45 -16.30 9.41 15.06
C LEU A 45 -17.25 9.25 16.23
N GLY A 46 -16.72 9.21 17.44
CA GLY A 46 -17.45 8.91 18.68
C GLY A 46 -17.58 7.42 19.01
N GLY A 47 -17.06 6.54 18.13
CA GLY A 47 -17.14 5.08 18.28
C GLY A 47 -18.33 4.45 17.56
N ALA A 48 -18.22 3.16 17.19
CA ALA A 48 -19.23 2.48 16.41
C ALA A 48 -20.47 2.00 17.24
N ASN A 49 -20.30 1.86 18.55
CA ASN A 49 -21.32 1.29 19.43
C ASN A 49 -22.23 2.34 20.09
N ASN A 50 -22.05 3.60 19.75
CA ASN A 50 -22.81 4.68 20.36
C ASN A 50 -23.71 5.38 19.35
N ASP A 51 -25.03 5.22 19.54
CA ASP A 51 -26.05 6.11 18.97
C ASP A 51 -26.03 7.52 19.61
N ASP A 52 -25.08 7.78 20.53
CA ASP A 52 -24.95 9.04 21.21
C ASP A 52 -24.26 10.08 20.33
N THR A 53 -25.06 10.88 19.67
CA THR A 53 -24.65 12.05 18.88
C THR A 53 -23.69 13.00 19.64
N ARG A 54 -23.72 13.03 20.95
CA ARG A 54 -22.88 13.92 21.76
C ARG A 54 -21.40 13.56 21.66
N GLN A 55 -21.06 12.27 21.69
CA GLN A 55 -19.65 11.85 21.58
C GLN A 55 -19.09 12.19 20.20
N ARG A 56 -19.88 12.00 19.14
CA ARG A 56 -19.51 12.41 17.80
C ARG A 56 -19.29 13.93 17.72
N GLU A 57 -20.20 14.73 18.25
CA GLU A 57 -20.08 16.19 18.28
C GLU A 57 -18.85 16.66 19.07
N GLU A 58 -18.49 16.03 20.16
CA GLU A 58 -17.29 16.35 20.92
C GLU A 58 -16.02 16.11 20.10
N VAL A 59 -15.96 15.01 19.35
CA VAL A 59 -14.82 14.71 18.47
C VAL A 59 -14.77 15.69 17.31
N LEU A 60 -15.90 16.06 16.73
CA LEU A 60 -15.97 17.07 15.67
C LEU A 60 -15.48 18.44 16.14
N ARG A 61 -15.80 18.86 17.36
CA ARG A 61 -15.35 20.14 17.95
C ARG A 61 -13.83 20.23 18.11
N ILE A 62 -13.15 19.09 18.23
CA ILE A 62 -11.68 19.01 18.31
C ILE A 62 -11.02 18.64 16.98
N ASN A 63 -11.67 18.97 15.86
CA ASN A 63 -11.21 18.73 14.49
C ASN A 63 -11.17 17.26 14.03
N GLY A 64 -11.97 16.37 14.62
CA GLY A 64 -12.17 15.02 14.13
C GLY A 64 -10.99 14.07 14.34
N LEU A 65 -10.81 13.14 13.44
CA LEU A 65 -9.77 12.11 13.51
C LEU A 65 -8.42 12.65 13.03
N VAL A 66 -7.40 12.46 13.85
CA VAL A 66 -6.01 12.75 13.48
C VAL A 66 -5.31 11.48 13.05
N VAL A 67 -4.71 11.48 11.85
CA VAL A 67 -3.92 10.36 11.32
C VAL A 67 -2.48 10.77 11.21
N LEU A 68 -1.61 10.08 11.93
CA LEU A 68 -0.17 10.31 11.93
C LEU A 68 0.52 9.14 11.23
N GLY A 69 1.31 9.43 10.20
CA GLY A 69 2.19 8.45 9.55
C GLY A 69 3.62 8.64 10.06
N SER A 70 4.26 7.58 10.52
CA SER A 70 5.65 7.61 10.99
C SER A 70 6.67 7.53 9.87
N GLU A 71 6.21 7.26 8.63
CA GLU A 71 7.03 7.16 7.43
C GLU A 71 6.16 7.36 6.18
N ARG A 72 6.79 7.55 5.01
CA ARG A 72 6.11 7.52 3.72
C ARG A 72 6.26 6.14 3.09
N HIS A 73 5.20 5.68 2.42
CA HIS A 73 5.23 4.42 1.70
C HIS A 73 5.89 4.56 0.33
N GLU A 74 6.29 3.44 -0.26
CA GLU A 74 6.83 3.40 -1.63
C GLU A 74 5.83 3.89 -2.69
N SER A 75 4.54 3.82 -2.41
CA SER A 75 3.48 4.23 -3.33
C SER A 75 2.63 5.34 -2.73
N ARG A 76 2.48 6.43 -3.49
CA ARG A 76 1.59 7.55 -3.13
C ARG A 76 0.14 7.11 -2.91
N ARG A 77 -0.30 6.06 -3.60
CA ARG A 77 -1.64 5.49 -3.44
C ARG A 77 -1.87 4.99 -2.01
N ILE A 78 -0.86 4.38 -1.39
CA ILE A 78 -0.96 3.88 -0.01
C ILE A 78 -1.01 5.05 0.96
N ASP A 79 -0.20 6.09 0.75
CA ASP A 79 -0.27 7.32 1.55
C ASP A 79 -1.65 7.99 1.45
N HIS A 80 -2.23 8.05 0.26
CA HIS A 80 -3.59 8.58 0.09
C HIS A 80 -4.66 7.72 0.76
N GLN A 81 -4.51 6.39 0.77
CA GLN A 81 -5.40 5.49 1.51
C GLN A 81 -5.30 5.73 3.02
N LEU A 82 -4.10 6.00 3.53
CA LEU A 82 -3.92 6.33 4.95
C LEU A 82 -4.52 7.70 5.27
N ARG A 83 -4.25 8.72 4.47
CA ARG A 83 -4.87 10.04 4.61
C ARG A 83 -6.39 9.98 4.56
N GLY A 84 -6.94 9.17 3.66
CA GLY A 84 -8.38 8.97 3.50
C GLY A 84 -9.07 8.23 4.64
N ARG A 85 -8.35 7.87 5.72
CA ARG A 85 -8.96 7.42 6.97
C ARG A 85 -9.57 8.56 7.77
N SER A 86 -9.05 9.77 7.62
CA SER A 86 -9.53 11.01 8.22
C SER A 86 -10.37 11.81 7.22
N GLY A 87 -11.22 12.71 7.70
CA GLY A 87 -11.99 13.62 6.87
C GLY A 87 -13.06 12.94 6.00
N ARG A 88 -13.63 11.84 6.45
CA ARG A 88 -14.66 11.11 5.70
C ARG A 88 -16.02 11.79 5.82
N GLN A 89 -16.85 11.64 4.79
CA GLN A 89 -18.24 12.13 4.76
C GLN A 89 -18.40 13.63 5.06
N GLY A 90 -17.34 14.42 4.76
CA GLY A 90 -17.32 15.86 5.06
C GLY A 90 -16.95 16.22 6.49
N ASP A 91 -16.62 15.25 7.34
CA ASP A 91 -16.14 15.50 8.69
C ASP A 91 -14.76 16.17 8.64
N PRO A 92 -14.43 17.04 9.62
CA PRO A 92 -13.08 17.58 9.76
C PRO A 92 -12.08 16.46 10.10
N GLY A 93 -10.81 16.69 9.77
CA GLY A 93 -9.75 15.75 10.12
C GLY A 93 -8.37 16.31 9.80
N LEU A 94 -7.35 15.74 10.43
CA LEU A 94 -5.97 16.12 10.21
C LEU A 94 -5.14 14.92 9.82
N THR A 95 -4.24 15.10 8.85
CA THR A 95 -3.27 14.07 8.48
C THR A 95 -1.89 14.65 8.38
N GLN A 96 -0.92 14.03 9.05
CA GLN A 96 0.46 14.46 9.06
C GLN A 96 1.40 13.26 8.94
N PHE A 97 2.46 13.42 8.14
CA PHE A 97 3.53 12.45 8.06
C PHE A 97 4.80 12.99 8.68
N PHE A 98 5.42 12.18 9.52
CA PHE A 98 6.76 12.40 10.06
C PHE A 98 7.73 11.50 9.29
N VAL A 99 8.76 12.08 8.72
CA VAL A 99 9.70 11.39 7.83
C VAL A 99 11.10 11.64 8.31
N SER A 100 11.89 10.58 8.42
CA SER A 100 13.32 10.68 8.71
C SER A 100 14.13 10.64 7.42
N MET A 101 15.31 11.29 7.44
CA MET A 101 16.28 11.14 6.35
C MET A 101 16.87 9.73 6.28
N GLU A 102 16.73 8.95 7.35
CA GLU A 102 17.15 7.56 7.44
C GLU A 102 16.12 6.58 6.89
N ASP A 103 14.89 7.04 6.61
CA ASP A 103 13.84 6.20 6.01
C ASP A 103 14.29 5.64 4.66
N GLU A 104 13.91 4.40 4.37
CA GLU A 104 14.35 3.67 3.18
C GLU A 104 14.11 4.44 1.87
N LEU A 105 12.96 5.10 1.75
CA LEU A 105 12.63 5.95 0.61
C LEU A 105 13.65 7.07 0.41
N MET A 106 14.09 7.70 1.50
CA MET A 106 15.04 8.80 1.48
C MET A 106 16.45 8.30 1.20
N ARG A 107 16.85 7.16 1.75
CA ARG A 107 18.16 6.54 1.50
C ARG A 107 18.35 6.15 0.04
N LEU A 108 17.29 5.60 -0.59
CA LEU A 108 17.37 5.13 -1.98
C LEU A 108 17.43 6.27 -3.02
N PHE A 109 16.77 7.39 -2.77
CA PHE A 109 16.53 8.39 -3.83
C PHE A 109 16.75 9.85 -3.43
N GLY A 110 17.04 10.15 -2.17
CA GLY A 110 17.01 11.53 -1.67
C GLY A 110 18.24 12.03 -0.92
N SER A 111 19.11 11.14 -0.44
CA SER A 111 20.02 11.47 0.67
C SER A 111 21.08 12.53 0.37
N GLU A 112 21.81 12.43 -0.72
CA GLU A 112 22.98 13.30 -0.93
C GLU A 112 22.64 14.77 -1.23
N ARG A 113 21.65 15.01 -2.09
CA ARG A 113 21.27 16.38 -2.46
C ARG A 113 20.59 17.12 -1.30
N ILE A 114 19.78 16.42 -0.53
CA ILE A 114 19.07 17.00 0.60
C ILE A 114 20.04 17.22 1.76
N SER A 115 20.92 16.26 2.07
CA SER A 115 21.96 16.39 3.09
C SER A 115 22.86 17.61 2.81
N ASN A 116 23.34 17.77 1.60
CA ASN A 116 24.16 18.91 1.20
C ASN A 116 23.41 20.26 1.29
N MET A 117 22.12 20.25 1.05
CA MET A 117 21.28 21.45 1.19
C MET A 117 21.03 21.79 2.64
N MET A 118 20.79 20.80 3.51
CA MET A 118 20.61 20.97 4.94
C MET A 118 21.86 21.56 5.62
N THR A 119 23.04 21.05 5.25
CA THR A 119 24.31 21.57 5.72
C THR A 119 24.49 23.07 5.36
N LYS A 120 24.05 23.45 4.14
CA LYS A 120 24.11 24.86 3.70
C LYS A 120 23.10 25.78 4.39
N LEU A 121 21.96 25.21 4.84
CA LEU A 121 20.91 25.97 5.56
C LEU A 121 21.18 26.12 7.05
N GLY A 122 22.28 25.54 7.57
CA GLY A 122 22.66 25.65 8.99
C GLY A 122 21.69 24.92 9.94
N TRP A 123 21.00 23.89 9.45
CA TRP A 123 20.06 23.11 10.23
C TRP A 123 20.74 22.39 11.41
N LYS A 124 20.06 22.38 12.57
CA LYS A 124 20.53 21.68 13.75
C LYS A 124 19.81 20.35 13.89
N GLU A 125 20.53 19.32 14.25
CA GLU A 125 19.98 17.99 14.50
C GLU A 125 18.88 18.04 15.57
N GLY A 126 17.72 17.42 15.29
CA GLY A 126 16.58 17.39 16.19
C GLY A 126 15.50 18.45 15.93
N GLU A 127 15.71 19.40 15.02
CA GLU A 127 14.69 20.38 14.65
C GLU A 127 13.83 19.83 13.47
N PRO A 128 12.49 19.90 13.54
CA PRO A 128 11.63 19.50 12.43
C PRO A 128 11.76 20.49 11.27
N ILE A 129 11.86 19.95 10.06
CA ILE A 129 11.98 20.76 8.85
C ILE A 129 10.66 20.70 8.07
N GLU A 130 10.00 21.84 7.96
CA GLU A 130 8.83 22.01 7.12
C GLU A 130 9.19 22.89 5.93
N HIS A 131 9.62 22.27 4.82
CA HIS A 131 9.97 23.01 3.62
C HIS A 131 9.43 22.36 2.37
N LYS A 132 8.83 23.16 1.49
CA LYS A 132 8.21 22.69 0.22
C LYS A 132 9.17 21.90 -0.68
N MET A 133 10.46 22.26 -0.68
CA MET A 133 11.48 21.53 -1.46
C MET A 133 11.67 20.10 -0.97
N ILE A 134 11.59 19.86 0.34
CA ILE A 134 11.71 18.52 0.91
C ILE A 134 10.49 17.69 0.53
N THR A 135 9.30 18.26 0.63
CA THR A 135 8.07 17.60 0.17
C THR A 135 8.15 17.21 -1.30
N ASN A 136 8.59 18.13 -2.17
CA ASN A 136 8.76 17.85 -3.59
C ASN A 136 9.82 16.76 -3.86
N SER A 137 10.91 16.74 -3.08
CA SER A 137 11.96 15.71 -3.20
C SER A 137 11.42 14.34 -2.82
N LEU A 138 10.64 14.26 -1.74
CA LEU A 138 9.94 13.03 -1.32
C LEU A 138 8.98 12.52 -2.40
N GLU A 139 8.17 13.40 -2.97
CA GLU A 139 7.25 13.02 -4.04
C GLU A 139 7.98 12.52 -5.29
N ASN A 140 9.10 13.14 -5.64
CA ASN A 140 9.94 12.70 -6.75
C ASN A 140 10.62 11.36 -6.46
N ALA A 141 11.05 11.12 -5.22
CA ALA A 141 11.57 9.83 -4.79
C ALA A 141 10.50 8.73 -4.92
N GLN A 142 9.30 8.98 -4.42
CA GLN A 142 8.16 8.04 -4.57
C GLN A 142 7.85 7.74 -6.05
N LYS A 143 7.83 8.75 -6.91
CA LYS A 143 7.60 8.55 -8.37
C LYS A 143 8.64 7.62 -8.98
N LYS A 144 9.92 7.75 -8.59
CA LYS A 144 11.00 6.90 -9.09
C LYS A 144 10.84 5.45 -8.63
N VAL A 145 10.48 5.23 -7.35
CA VAL A 145 10.20 3.90 -6.82
C VAL A 145 8.99 3.28 -7.53
N GLU A 146 7.91 4.04 -7.67
CA GLU A 146 6.71 3.59 -8.40
C GLU A 146 7.03 3.16 -9.83
N SER A 147 7.84 3.95 -10.56
CA SER A 147 8.26 3.63 -11.93
C SER A 147 9.11 2.35 -11.97
N ARG A 148 10.09 2.21 -11.08
CA ARG A 148 10.92 1.01 -10.99
C ARG A 148 10.07 -0.23 -10.70
N ASN A 149 9.18 -0.14 -9.73
CA ASN A 149 8.28 -1.25 -9.38
C ASN A 149 7.30 -1.58 -10.51
N PHE A 150 6.89 -0.59 -11.29
CA PHE A 150 6.08 -0.79 -12.49
C PHE A 150 6.86 -1.56 -13.58
N GLU A 151 8.10 -1.16 -13.86
CA GLU A 151 8.95 -1.85 -14.83
C GLU A 151 9.21 -3.31 -14.44
N ILE A 152 9.53 -3.57 -13.17
CA ILE A 152 9.73 -4.94 -12.67
C ILE A 152 8.46 -5.78 -12.91
N ARG A 153 7.28 -5.25 -12.55
CA ARG A 153 6.02 -5.97 -12.78
C ARG A 153 5.72 -6.18 -14.26
N LYS A 154 6.03 -5.20 -15.10
CA LYS A 154 5.87 -5.32 -16.55
C LYS A 154 6.71 -6.46 -17.11
N HIS A 155 7.98 -6.54 -16.75
CA HIS A 155 8.85 -7.64 -17.17
C HIS A 155 8.35 -9.01 -16.69
N LEU A 156 7.87 -9.10 -15.44
CA LEU A 156 7.28 -10.35 -14.96
C LEU A 156 6.07 -10.78 -15.79
N LEU A 157 5.20 -9.84 -16.17
CA LEU A 157 4.05 -10.14 -17.04
C LEU A 157 4.49 -10.59 -18.44
N GLU A 158 5.55 -10.00 -19.00
CA GLU A 158 6.09 -10.41 -20.29
C GLU A 158 6.57 -11.88 -20.27
N TYR A 159 7.21 -12.33 -19.17
CA TYR A 159 7.56 -13.74 -18.98
C TYR A 159 6.34 -14.64 -18.81
N ASP A 160 5.37 -14.20 -17.99
CA ASP A 160 4.12 -14.95 -17.78
C ASP A 160 3.34 -15.14 -19.08
N ASP A 161 3.31 -14.15 -19.98
CA ASP A 161 2.65 -14.22 -21.27
C ASP A 161 3.24 -15.31 -22.15
N VAL A 162 4.56 -15.48 -22.16
CA VAL A 162 5.23 -16.58 -22.89
C VAL A 162 4.79 -17.94 -22.34
N GLN A 163 4.82 -18.09 -21.01
CA GLN A 163 4.41 -19.34 -20.38
C GLN A 163 2.92 -19.64 -20.59
N ASN A 164 2.07 -18.63 -20.56
CA ASN A 164 0.64 -18.78 -20.80
C ASN A 164 0.36 -19.21 -22.24
N LYS A 165 1.05 -18.64 -23.22
CA LYS A 165 0.94 -19.08 -24.62
C LYS A 165 1.36 -20.55 -24.80
N GLN A 166 2.46 -20.97 -24.19
CA GLN A 166 2.88 -22.36 -24.20
C GLN A 166 1.82 -23.27 -23.56
N ARG A 167 1.29 -22.86 -22.41
CA ARG A 167 0.23 -23.60 -21.71
C ARG A 167 -1.03 -23.71 -22.55
N GLU A 168 -1.46 -22.63 -23.19
CA GLU A 168 -2.62 -22.64 -24.10
C GLU A 168 -2.47 -23.63 -25.25
N ILE A 169 -1.29 -23.68 -25.85
CA ILE A 169 -1.01 -24.64 -26.96
C ILE A 169 -1.15 -26.07 -26.44
N ILE A 170 -0.52 -26.37 -25.29
CA ILE A 170 -0.58 -27.71 -24.69
C ILE A 170 -2.02 -28.06 -24.30
N TYR A 171 -2.77 -27.15 -23.70
CA TYR A 171 -4.15 -27.43 -23.33
C TYR A 171 -5.09 -27.54 -24.52
N LYS A 172 -4.87 -26.79 -25.60
CA LYS A 172 -5.60 -26.98 -26.87
C LYS A 172 -5.37 -28.37 -27.44
N LEU A 173 -4.12 -28.80 -27.50
CA LEU A 173 -3.76 -30.13 -27.96
C LEU A 173 -4.38 -31.24 -27.07
N ARG A 174 -4.24 -31.10 -25.76
CA ARG A 174 -4.86 -32.01 -24.78
C ARG A 174 -6.38 -32.11 -24.98
N ASN A 175 -7.05 -30.98 -25.15
CA ASN A 175 -8.51 -30.96 -25.32
C ASN A 175 -8.97 -31.59 -26.65
N ARG A 176 -8.17 -31.44 -27.72
CA ARG A 176 -8.43 -32.15 -29.00
C ARG A 176 -8.32 -33.67 -28.82
N LEU A 177 -7.29 -34.14 -28.12
CA LEU A 177 -7.12 -35.57 -27.82
C LEU A 177 -8.25 -36.13 -26.93
N LEU A 178 -8.72 -35.37 -25.94
CA LEU A 178 -9.79 -35.82 -25.04
C LEU A 178 -11.17 -35.90 -25.72
N ARG A 179 -11.39 -35.15 -26.81
CA ARG A 179 -12.68 -35.14 -27.51
C ARG A 179 -12.89 -36.32 -28.44
N ASN A 180 -11.95 -37.24 -28.51
CA ASN A 180 -12.01 -38.56 -29.23
C ASN A 180 -12.30 -38.51 -30.74
N SER A 181 -12.72 -37.39 -31.30
CA SER A 181 -13.08 -37.24 -32.70
C SER A 181 -11.91 -36.87 -33.62
N GLU A 182 -10.77 -36.51 -33.04
CA GLU A 182 -9.62 -35.96 -33.78
C GLU A 182 -8.28 -36.65 -33.43
N ILE A 183 -8.32 -37.82 -32.77
CA ILE A 183 -7.11 -38.49 -32.27
C ILE A 183 -6.15 -38.83 -33.40
N ASP A 184 -6.64 -39.39 -34.46
CA ASP A 184 -5.81 -39.87 -35.60
C ASP A 184 -5.14 -38.68 -36.32
N GLU A 185 -5.84 -37.55 -36.45
CA GLU A 185 -5.29 -36.34 -37.04
C GLU A 185 -4.20 -35.73 -36.17
N VAL A 186 -4.45 -35.63 -34.84
CA VAL A 186 -3.46 -35.10 -33.87
C VAL A 186 -2.23 -35.99 -33.79
N LEU A 187 -2.38 -37.31 -33.81
CA LEU A 187 -1.25 -38.25 -33.82
C LEU A 187 -0.43 -38.13 -35.11
N LYS A 188 -1.06 -37.87 -36.23
CA LYS A 188 -0.37 -37.63 -37.49
C LYS A 188 0.41 -36.33 -37.47
N GLU A 189 -0.19 -35.22 -36.97
CA GLU A 189 0.49 -33.93 -36.77
C GLU A 189 1.71 -34.08 -35.88
N ILE A 190 1.59 -34.72 -34.69
CA ILE A 190 2.70 -34.93 -33.76
C ILE A 190 3.82 -35.79 -34.43
N LYS A 191 3.46 -36.79 -35.18
CA LYS A 191 4.42 -37.64 -35.88
C LYS A 191 5.18 -36.88 -36.96
N ASP A 192 4.48 -36.05 -37.73
CA ASP A 192 5.08 -35.24 -38.79
C ASP A 192 6.01 -34.16 -38.20
N ASP A 193 5.62 -33.51 -37.10
CA ASP A 193 6.45 -32.54 -36.35
C ASP A 193 7.70 -33.20 -35.74
N ALA A 194 7.55 -34.40 -35.17
CA ALA A 194 8.68 -35.15 -34.65
C ALA A 194 9.67 -35.53 -35.75
N LEU A 195 9.19 -35.98 -36.93
CA LEU A 195 10.05 -36.29 -38.07
C LEU A 195 10.79 -35.05 -38.61
N TYR A 196 10.14 -33.90 -38.60
CA TYR A 196 10.75 -32.65 -39.07
C TYR A 196 11.85 -32.13 -38.09
N SER A 197 11.75 -32.45 -36.80
CA SER A 197 12.74 -32.06 -35.80
C SER A 197 14.02 -32.93 -35.82
N PHE A 198 14.02 -34.05 -36.57
CA PHE A 198 15.17 -34.95 -36.75
C PHE A 198 15.92 -34.74 -38.06
N GLN A 199 15.50 -33.81 -38.91
CA GLN A 199 16.22 -33.35 -40.09
C GLN A 199 17.03 -32.08 -39.82
#